data_9fab34719371504938a66b6639191e67
#
_entry.id   9fab34719371504938a66b6639191e67
#
_cell.length_a   1.000
_cell.length_b   1.000
_cell.length_c   1.000
_cell.angle_alpha   90.00
_cell.angle_beta   90.00
_cell.angle_gamma   90.00
#
_symmetry.space_group_name_H-M   'P 1'
#
loop_
_entity.id
_entity.type
_entity.pdbx_description
1 polymer ?
#
loop_
_entity_poly.entity_id
_entity_poly.type
_entity_poly.pdbx_seq_one_letter_code
_entity_poly.pdbx_strand_id
1 'polypeptide(L)'
;MPQVVLTHAVQDLDRWLQGKAERAAAIESGGGSNVADFVAHDGSNNIAITADVDDLAALQGMVASPPPEVRALMEAHGVVQPITVYVAS
;
A
#
# COMPACT_ATOMS: atom_id res chain seq x y z
N MET A 1 14.00 -7.81 -9.07
CA MET A 1 13.23 -6.82 -8.30
C MET A 1 12.59 -7.52 -7.11
N PRO A 2 12.84 -7.05 -5.89
CA PRO A 2 12.20 -7.67 -4.72
C PRO A 2 10.69 -7.53 -4.76
N GLN A 3 10.00 -8.58 -4.37
CA GLN A 3 8.57 -8.53 -4.16
C GLN A 3 8.29 -8.13 -2.72
N VAL A 4 7.35 -7.24 -2.51
CA VAL A 4 6.95 -6.78 -1.18
C VAL A 4 5.47 -7.00 -0.95
N VAL A 5 5.10 -7.11 0.33
CA VAL A 5 3.71 -7.13 0.77
C VAL A 5 3.57 -6.06 1.84
N LEU A 6 2.62 -5.14 1.63
CA LEU A 6 2.29 -4.13 2.64
C LEU A 6 0.94 -4.50 3.24
N THR A 7 0.86 -4.49 4.56
CA THR A 7 -0.39 -4.81 5.27
C THR A 7 -0.76 -3.66 6.21
N HIS A 8 -2.04 -3.37 6.28
CA HIS A 8 -2.60 -2.44 7.25
C HIS A 8 -4.11 -2.64 7.33
N ALA A 9 -4.76 -1.97 8.27
CA ALA A 9 -6.20 -1.92 8.33
C ALA A 9 -6.72 -0.70 7.57
N VAL A 10 -8.02 -0.67 7.29
CA VAL A 10 -8.70 0.47 6.68
C VAL A 10 -9.96 0.80 7.45
N GLN A 11 -10.39 2.05 7.38
CA GLN A 11 -11.62 2.50 8.04
C GLN A 11 -12.87 1.98 7.32
N ASP A 12 -12.83 1.96 6.00
CA ASP A 12 -13.95 1.56 5.15
C ASP A 12 -13.40 0.81 3.93
N LEU A 13 -13.71 -0.47 3.85
CA LEU A 13 -13.19 -1.35 2.81
C LEU A 13 -13.65 -0.92 1.41
N ASP A 14 -14.92 -0.56 1.26
CA ASP A 14 -15.44 -0.12 -0.04
C ASP A 14 -14.77 1.14 -0.54
N ARG A 15 -14.54 2.10 0.35
CA ARG A 15 -13.84 3.34 0.04
C ARG A 15 -12.39 3.04 -0.39
N TRP A 16 -11.71 2.14 0.30
CA TRP A 16 -10.35 1.73 -0.04
C TRP A 16 -10.29 1.08 -1.42
N LEU A 17 -11.24 0.20 -1.74
CA LEU A 17 -11.31 -0.47 -3.04
C LEU A 17 -11.55 0.51 -4.18
N GLN A 18 -12.33 1.57 -3.95
CA GLN A 18 -12.56 2.62 -4.96
C GLN A 18 -11.28 3.36 -5.33
N GLY A 19 -10.29 3.42 -4.44
CA GLY A 19 -9.01 4.07 -4.69
C GLY A 19 -7.96 3.20 -5.35
N LYS A 20 -8.32 2.01 -5.82
CA LYS A 20 -7.38 1.01 -6.35
C LYS A 20 -6.50 1.55 -7.48
N ALA A 21 -7.10 2.21 -8.48
CA ALA A 21 -6.38 2.74 -9.64
C ALA A 21 -5.40 3.86 -9.24
N GLU A 22 -5.82 4.77 -8.37
CA GLU A 22 -4.95 5.84 -7.85
C GLU A 22 -3.76 5.27 -7.09
N ARG A 23 -4.01 4.27 -6.27
CA ARG A 23 -2.99 3.62 -5.46
C ARG A 23 -1.95 2.92 -6.33
N ALA A 24 -2.41 2.17 -7.34
CA ALA A 24 -1.53 1.51 -8.29
C ALA A 24 -0.67 2.53 -9.04
N ALA A 25 -1.26 3.62 -9.51
CA ALA A 25 -0.52 4.67 -10.21
C ALA A 25 0.55 5.31 -9.31
N ALA A 26 0.23 5.56 -8.05
CA ALA A 26 1.18 6.12 -7.08
C ALA A 26 2.36 5.18 -6.84
N ILE A 27 2.11 3.89 -6.69
CA ILE A 27 3.16 2.88 -6.48
C ILE A 27 4.02 2.77 -7.74
N GLU A 28 3.41 2.74 -8.91
CA GLU A 28 4.13 2.65 -10.19
C GLU A 28 5.02 3.87 -10.43
N SER A 29 4.56 5.07 -10.07
CA SER A 29 5.37 6.29 -10.20
C SER A 29 6.58 6.28 -9.26
N GLY A 30 6.54 5.52 -8.18
CA GLY A 30 7.65 5.34 -7.26
C GLY A 30 8.58 4.16 -7.61
N GLY A 31 8.40 3.54 -8.77
CA GLY A 31 9.24 2.43 -9.22
C GLY A 31 8.68 1.04 -8.96
N GLY A 32 7.43 0.94 -8.51
CA GLY A 32 6.76 -0.34 -8.33
C GLY A 32 6.11 -0.85 -9.60
N SER A 33 5.84 -2.14 -9.64
CA SER A 33 5.12 -2.79 -10.75
C SER A 33 4.35 -4.00 -10.23
N ASN A 34 3.47 -4.54 -11.07
CA ASN A 34 2.66 -5.72 -10.74
C ASN A 34 1.90 -5.55 -9.43
N VAL A 35 1.25 -4.40 -9.27
CA VAL A 35 0.50 -4.07 -8.06
C VAL A 35 -0.77 -4.91 -7.99
N ALA A 36 -1.00 -5.57 -6.86
CA ALA A 36 -2.23 -6.32 -6.61
C ALA A 36 -2.74 -5.99 -5.20
N ASP A 37 -4.05 -5.88 -5.08
CA ASP A 37 -4.72 -5.59 -3.81
C ASP A 37 -5.45 -6.83 -3.31
N PHE A 38 -5.38 -7.06 -2.01
CA PHE A 38 -6.03 -8.20 -1.37
C PHE A 38 -6.83 -7.73 -0.17
N VAL A 39 -7.98 -8.35 0.03
CA VAL A 39 -8.80 -8.13 1.23
C VAL A 39 -8.74 -9.38 2.10
N ALA A 40 -8.88 -9.21 3.42
CA ALA A 40 -8.86 -10.34 4.33
C ALA A 40 -10.09 -11.23 4.10
N HIS A 41 -9.87 -12.53 4.02
CA HIS A 41 -10.93 -13.51 3.78
C HIS A 41 -11.87 -13.67 4.99
N ASP A 42 -11.41 -13.25 6.16
CA ASP A 42 -12.18 -13.37 7.40
C ASP A 42 -13.25 -12.28 7.60
N GLY A 43 -13.40 -11.36 6.65
CA GLY A 43 -14.35 -10.26 6.71
C GLY A 43 -13.89 -9.07 7.54
N SER A 44 -12.65 -9.07 8.02
CA SER A 44 -12.09 -7.93 8.73
C SER A 44 -11.73 -6.79 7.77
N ASN A 45 -11.34 -5.64 8.32
CA ASN A 45 -10.88 -4.49 7.56
C ASN A 45 -9.35 -4.52 7.33
N ASN A 46 -8.73 -5.67 7.43
CA ASN A 46 -7.31 -5.83 7.12
C ASN A 46 -7.14 -6.08 5.63
N ILE A 47 -6.11 -5.46 5.05
CA ILE A 47 -5.83 -5.57 3.63
C ILE A 47 -4.34 -5.84 3.41
N ALA A 48 -4.00 -6.25 2.19
CA ALA A 48 -2.62 -6.41 1.76
C ALA A 48 -2.48 -5.88 0.34
N ILE A 49 -1.32 -5.30 0.06
CA ILE A 49 -0.94 -4.86 -1.29
C ILE A 49 0.37 -5.55 -1.62
N THR A 50 0.45 -6.19 -2.77
CA THR A 50 1.71 -6.76 -3.27
C THR A 50 2.21 -5.97 -4.45
N ALA A 51 3.52 -5.87 -4.58
CA ALA A 51 4.16 -5.19 -5.69
C ALA A 51 5.60 -5.65 -5.82
N ASP A 52 6.17 -5.51 -7.02
CA ASP A 52 7.60 -5.60 -7.24
C ASP A 52 8.17 -4.20 -7.16
N VAL A 53 9.25 -3.99 -6.40
CA VAL A 53 9.88 -2.68 -6.25
C VAL A 53 11.36 -2.75 -6.63
N ASP A 54 11.85 -1.69 -7.27
CA ASP A 54 13.26 -1.61 -7.68
C ASP A 54 14.14 -0.94 -6.61
N ASP A 55 13.56 -0.19 -5.68
CA ASP A 55 14.29 0.48 -4.60
C ASP A 55 13.58 0.28 -3.27
N LEU A 56 14.00 -0.74 -2.56
CA LEU A 56 13.40 -1.12 -1.27
C LEU A 56 13.63 -0.03 -0.21
N ALA A 57 14.80 0.60 -0.20
CA ALA A 57 15.11 1.66 0.76
C ALA A 57 14.19 2.87 0.57
N ALA A 58 13.90 3.24 -0.68
CA ALA A 58 12.97 4.33 -0.99
C ALA A 58 11.55 3.99 -0.51
N LEU A 59 11.11 2.75 -0.70
CA LEU A 59 9.80 2.30 -0.21
C LEU A 59 9.72 2.41 1.31
N GLN A 60 10.73 1.91 2.01
CA GLN A 60 10.76 1.94 3.47
C GLN A 60 10.76 3.38 4.01
N GLY A 61 11.50 4.27 3.37
CA GLY A 61 11.51 5.70 3.72
C GLY A 61 10.14 6.34 3.50
N MET A 62 9.47 6.03 2.41
CA MET A 62 8.14 6.55 2.11
C MET A 62 7.09 6.06 3.11
N VAL A 63 7.17 4.81 3.56
CA VAL A 63 6.25 4.26 4.57
C VAL A 63 6.51 4.90 5.94
N ALA A 64 7.78 5.07 6.31
CA ALA A 64 8.15 5.63 7.61
C ALA A 64 7.84 7.13 7.72
N SER A 65 8.01 7.87 6.61
CA SER A 65 7.82 9.33 6.58
C SER A 65 7.21 9.73 5.24
N PRO A 66 5.88 9.52 5.05
CA PRO A 66 5.24 9.78 3.76
C PRO A 66 5.32 11.26 3.37
N PRO A 67 5.59 11.56 2.09
CA PRO A 67 5.45 12.92 1.57
C PRO A 67 4.00 13.41 1.70
N PRO A 68 3.76 14.74 1.66
CA PRO A 68 2.40 15.28 1.83
C PRO A 68 1.36 14.70 0.87
N GLU A 69 1.70 14.51 -0.41
CA GLU A 69 0.79 13.96 -1.40
C GLU A 69 0.45 12.48 -1.14
N VAL A 70 1.41 11.70 -0.64
CA VAL A 70 1.18 10.31 -0.26
C VAL A 70 0.33 10.25 1.01
N ARG A 71 0.60 11.13 1.96
CA ARG A 71 -0.19 11.22 3.20
C ARG A 71 -1.65 11.56 2.89
N ALA A 72 -1.88 12.50 1.98
CA ALA A 72 -3.23 12.88 1.56
C ALA A 72 -3.95 11.70 0.90
N LEU A 73 -3.24 10.92 0.08
CA LEU A 73 -3.79 9.73 -0.56
C LEU A 73 -4.17 8.66 0.48
N MET A 74 -3.32 8.44 1.48
CA MET A 74 -3.59 7.51 2.57
C MET A 74 -4.84 7.92 3.35
N GLU A 75 -4.98 9.20 3.67
CA GLU A 75 -6.17 9.72 4.34
C GLU A 75 -7.42 9.54 3.49
N ALA A 76 -7.34 9.85 2.21
CA ALA A 76 -8.47 9.70 1.28
C ALA A 76 -8.93 8.25 1.18
N HIS A 77 -8.01 7.29 1.27
CA HIS A 77 -8.32 5.86 1.19
C HIS A 77 -8.63 5.22 2.56
N GLY A 78 -8.56 6.00 3.63
CA GLY A 78 -8.90 5.51 4.97
C GLY A 78 -7.89 4.55 5.58
N VAL A 79 -6.61 4.74 5.28
CA VAL A 79 -5.53 3.90 5.81
C VAL A 79 -5.42 4.07 7.33
N VAL A 80 -5.38 2.95 8.04
CA VAL A 80 -5.16 2.91 9.49
C VAL A 80 -3.75 2.40 9.75
N GLN A 81 -2.92 3.22 10.40
CA GLN A 81 -1.57 2.84 10.80
C GLN A 81 -1.61 1.77 11.91
N PRO A 82 -0.58 0.93 12.06
CA PRO A 82 0.68 0.95 11.30
C PRO A 82 0.59 0.20 9.97
N ILE A 83 1.52 0.54 9.07
CA ILE A 83 1.74 -0.22 7.84
C ILE A 83 2.94 -1.13 8.07
N THR A 84 2.77 -2.43 7.84
CA THR A 84 3.86 -3.39 7.94
C THR A 84 4.31 -3.77 6.54
N VAL A 85 5.62 -3.76 6.32
CA VAL A 85 6.22 -4.14 5.04
C VAL A 85 6.90 -5.50 5.20
N TYR A 86 6.54 -6.43 4.34
CA TYR A 86 7.18 -7.73 4.23
C TYR A 86 7.94 -7.80 2.92
N VAL A 87 9.13 -8.38 2.94
CA VAL A 87 9.97 -8.53 1.75
C VAL A 87 10.14 -10.01 1.48
N ALA A 88 10.01 -10.42 0.21
CA ALA A 88 10.25 -11.81 -0.17
C ALA A 88 11.67 -12.21 0.21
N SER A 89 11.81 -13.38 0.82
CA SER A 89 13.10 -13.90 1.30
C SER A 89 13.57 -15.08 0.47
#